data_0ef695dc200315a4b4c7d69139f78923
#
_entry.id   0ef695dc200315a4b4c7d69139f78923
#
_cell.length_a   1.000
_cell.length_b   1.000
_cell.length_c   1.000
_cell.angle_alpha   90.00
_cell.angle_beta   90.00
_cell.angle_gamma   90.00
#
_symmetry.space_group_name_H-M   'P 1'
#
loop_
_entity.id
_entity.type
_entity.pdbx_description
1 polymer ?
#
loop_
_entity_poly.entity_id
_entity_poly.type
_entity_poly.pdbx_seq_one_letter_code
_entity_poly.pdbx_strand_id
1 'polypeptide(L)'
;IDELTNLKNRTALEDDIKDDDFVSIALIDIDSFDDINELYGFSTGNLVLIEVGKILNEFSLKYDVSVYRIYGNVYCLADKKMMGFFKFNELIEELAVLFKNKPLYIEQLDIDIFVNITLGISIAQEESIKTAGIALKKAKKNNLPYFVYNNDIDTKEMIEKSMYWREKIKKALKNDKVIPFYQAIFDVDKNI
;
A
#
# COMPACT_ATOMS: atom_id res chain seq x y z
N ILE A 1 -8.25 -3.25 19.07
CA ILE A 1 -8.52 -1.86 18.65
C ILE A 1 -7.19 -1.13 18.53
N ASP A 2 -7.05 -0.27 17.53
CA ASP A 2 -5.93 0.67 17.37
C ASP A 2 -6.23 1.95 18.16
N GLU A 3 -5.33 2.35 19.04
CA GLU A 3 -5.56 3.48 19.98
C GLU A 3 -5.64 4.84 19.28
N LEU A 4 -4.98 5.01 18.13
CA LEU A 4 -4.96 6.28 17.41
C LEU A 4 -6.23 6.49 16.57
N THR A 5 -6.63 5.49 15.80
CA THR A 5 -7.74 5.59 14.82
C THR A 5 -9.05 5.03 15.33
N ASN A 6 -9.04 4.34 16.47
CA ASN A 6 -10.17 3.59 17.03
C ASN A 6 -10.75 2.49 16.10
N LEU A 7 -10.03 2.13 15.05
CA LEU A 7 -10.37 1.02 14.18
C LEU A 7 -9.95 -0.32 14.80
N LYS A 8 -10.46 -1.42 14.27
CA LYS A 8 -9.92 -2.75 14.58
C LYS A 8 -8.43 -2.81 14.19
N ASN A 9 -7.62 -3.49 15.00
CA ASN A 9 -6.19 -3.65 14.75
C ASN A 9 -5.88 -4.96 14.02
N ARG A 10 -4.59 -5.21 13.78
CA ARG A 10 -4.09 -6.43 13.13
C ARG A 10 -4.55 -7.71 13.83
N THR A 11 -4.45 -7.78 15.16
CA THR A 11 -4.88 -8.96 15.92
C THR A 11 -6.37 -9.24 15.67
N ALA A 12 -7.20 -8.20 15.66
CA ALA A 12 -8.61 -8.36 15.36
C ALA A 12 -8.87 -8.84 13.92
N LEU A 13 -8.04 -8.43 12.94
CA LEU A 13 -8.12 -8.99 11.58
C LEU A 13 -7.77 -10.48 11.58
N GLU A 14 -6.64 -10.85 12.19
CA GLU A 14 -6.18 -12.25 12.24
C GLU A 14 -7.23 -13.15 12.94
N ASP A 15 -7.84 -12.68 14.01
CA ASP A 15 -8.92 -13.40 14.71
C ASP A 15 -10.21 -13.49 13.85
N ASP A 16 -10.54 -12.38 13.16
CA ASP A 16 -11.76 -12.29 12.36
C ASP A 16 -11.73 -13.17 11.09
N ILE A 17 -10.54 -13.51 10.57
CA ILE A 17 -10.36 -14.33 9.36
C ILE A 17 -9.81 -15.73 9.64
N LYS A 18 -9.60 -16.09 10.92
CA LYS A 18 -8.92 -17.31 11.33
C LYS A 18 -9.55 -18.60 10.80
N ASP A 19 -10.89 -18.60 10.69
CA ASP A 19 -11.68 -19.77 10.27
C ASP A 19 -12.16 -19.63 8.80
N ASP A 20 -11.67 -18.61 8.07
CA ASP A 20 -12.09 -18.29 6.71
C ASP A 20 -10.90 -18.36 5.74
N ASP A 21 -10.75 -19.48 5.02
CA ASP A 21 -9.63 -19.70 4.11
C ASP A 21 -9.66 -18.80 2.84
N PHE A 22 -10.81 -18.21 2.52
CA PHE A 22 -11.05 -17.52 1.23
C PHE A 22 -11.53 -16.06 1.36
N VAL A 23 -11.06 -15.36 2.37
CA VAL A 23 -11.41 -13.93 2.57
C VAL A 23 -10.72 -13.06 1.50
N SER A 24 -11.51 -12.17 0.87
CA SER A 24 -10.93 -11.15 -0.01
C SER A 24 -10.41 -9.98 0.82
N ILE A 25 -9.16 -9.58 0.58
CA ILE A 25 -8.46 -8.55 1.34
C ILE A 25 -7.88 -7.50 0.39
N ALA A 26 -8.03 -6.22 0.77
CA ALA A 26 -7.26 -5.12 0.21
C ALA A 26 -6.40 -4.48 1.29
N LEU A 27 -5.09 -4.58 1.17
CA LEU A 27 -4.14 -3.79 1.94
C LEU A 27 -4.01 -2.41 1.30
N ILE A 28 -4.05 -1.37 2.10
CA ILE A 28 -4.05 0.04 1.69
C ILE A 28 -2.87 0.71 2.37
N ASP A 29 -1.97 1.26 1.61
CA ASP A 29 -0.79 1.96 2.12
C ASP A 29 -0.87 3.44 1.70
N ILE A 30 -0.69 4.35 2.65
CA ILE A 30 -0.59 5.79 2.36
C ILE A 30 0.78 6.05 1.74
N ASP A 31 0.79 6.56 0.51
CA ASP A 31 2.03 6.84 -0.21
C ASP A 31 2.78 8.02 0.42
N SER A 32 4.12 7.93 0.44
CA SER A 32 5.01 8.97 0.96
C SER A 32 4.64 9.49 2.36
N PHE A 33 4.12 8.61 3.23
CA PHE A 33 3.70 9.02 4.57
C PHE A 33 4.87 9.56 5.43
N ASP A 34 6.07 9.05 5.19
CA ASP A 34 7.30 9.55 5.84
C ASP A 34 7.57 11.01 5.43
N ASP A 35 7.32 11.37 4.15
CA ASP A 35 7.47 12.75 3.66
C ASP A 35 6.45 13.69 4.34
N ILE A 36 5.22 13.21 4.60
CA ILE A 36 4.21 13.96 5.36
C ILE A 36 4.71 14.22 6.79
N ASN A 37 5.25 13.20 7.45
CA ASN A 37 5.82 13.35 8.79
C ASN A 37 7.02 14.30 8.82
N GLU A 38 7.88 14.23 7.82
CA GLU A 38 9.07 15.08 7.72
C GLU A 38 8.69 16.54 7.46
N LEU A 39 7.69 16.79 6.61
CA LEU A 39 7.28 18.15 6.24
C LEU A 39 6.39 18.80 7.30
N TYR A 40 5.41 18.06 7.86
CA TYR A 40 4.38 18.61 8.75
C TYR A 40 4.51 18.18 10.21
N GLY A 41 5.43 17.25 10.51
CA GLY A 41 5.63 16.70 11.85
C GLY A 41 4.72 15.50 12.16
N PHE A 42 5.15 14.67 13.12
CA PHE A 42 4.43 13.45 13.53
C PHE A 42 3.01 13.70 14.05
N SER A 43 2.77 14.84 14.72
CA SER A 43 1.43 15.19 15.20
C SER A 43 0.45 15.35 14.04
N THR A 44 0.87 16.02 12.97
CA THR A 44 0.07 16.17 11.74
C THR A 44 -0.10 14.83 11.02
N GLY A 45 0.96 14.02 10.94
CA GLY A 45 0.86 12.66 10.41
C GLY A 45 -0.17 11.81 11.16
N ASN A 46 -0.25 11.92 12.48
CA ASN A 46 -1.28 11.24 13.27
C ASN A 46 -2.69 11.73 12.91
N LEU A 47 -2.90 13.03 12.68
CA LEU A 47 -4.19 13.55 12.22
C LEU A 47 -4.55 13.01 10.82
N VAL A 48 -3.58 12.94 9.90
CA VAL A 48 -3.77 12.31 8.58
C VAL A 48 -4.22 10.86 8.72
N LEU A 49 -3.58 10.08 9.60
CA LEU A 49 -3.98 8.70 9.86
C LEU A 49 -5.42 8.61 10.41
N ILE A 50 -5.80 9.50 11.32
CA ILE A 50 -7.16 9.54 11.87
C ILE A 50 -8.18 9.84 10.77
N GLU A 51 -7.94 10.85 9.95
CA GLU A 51 -8.87 11.26 8.88
C GLU A 51 -8.98 10.19 7.79
N VAL A 52 -7.87 9.59 7.35
CA VAL A 52 -7.89 8.42 6.45
C VAL A 52 -8.69 7.27 7.06
N GLY A 53 -8.48 6.99 8.34
CA GLY A 53 -9.24 5.98 9.08
C GLY A 53 -10.75 6.23 9.09
N LYS A 54 -11.19 7.49 9.27
CA LYS A 54 -12.60 7.88 9.21
C LYS A 54 -13.19 7.64 7.81
N ILE A 55 -12.49 8.09 6.77
CA ILE A 55 -12.91 7.90 5.37
C ILE A 55 -13.04 6.40 5.05
N LEU A 56 -12.07 5.60 5.44
CA LEU A 56 -12.12 4.15 5.22
C LEU A 56 -13.23 3.47 6.02
N ASN A 57 -13.54 3.96 7.23
CA ASN A 57 -14.63 3.45 8.03
C ASN A 57 -16.00 3.76 7.40
N GLU A 58 -16.22 5.00 6.93
CA GLU A 58 -17.44 5.38 6.21
C GLU A 58 -17.59 4.57 4.91
N PHE A 59 -16.50 4.42 4.17
CA PHE A 59 -16.46 3.61 2.96
C PHE A 59 -16.80 2.14 3.24
N SER A 60 -16.27 1.57 4.32
CA SER A 60 -16.52 0.19 4.71
C SER A 60 -18.00 -0.09 5.01
N LEU A 61 -18.71 0.86 5.63
CA LEU A 61 -20.14 0.76 5.91
C LEU A 61 -20.97 0.71 4.63
N LYS A 62 -20.60 1.47 3.60
CA LYS A 62 -21.27 1.47 2.29
C LYS A 62 -21.24 0.10 1.61
N TYR A 63 -20.13 -0.60 1.73
CA TYR A 63 -19.90 -1.90 1.06
C TYR A 63 -20.07 -3.12 1.97
N ASP A 64 -20.41 -2.88 3.26
CA ASP A 64 -20.57 -3.94 4.26
C ASP A 64 -19.31 -4.83 4.39
N VAL A 65 -18.14 -4.17 4.36
CA VAL A 65 -16.82 -4.78 4.60
C VAL A 65 -16.28 -4.33 5.94
N SER A 66 -15.28 -5.03 6.46
CA SER A 66 -14.62 -4.65 7.71
C SER A 66 -13.35 -3.88 7.43
N VAL A 67 -13.07 -2.83 8.22
CA VAL A 67 -11.84 -2.05 8.13
C VAL A 67 -10.96 -2.25 9.36
N TYR A 68 -9.64 -2.30 9.12
CA TYR A 68 -8.62 -2.51 10.15
C TYR A 68 -7.44 -1.58 9.90
N ARG A 69 -6.75 -1.16 10.97
CA ARG A 69 -5.41 -0.58 10.88
C ARG A 69 -4.38 -1.64 11.25
N ILE A 70 -3.44 -1.92 10.35
CA ILE A 70 -2.53 -3.06 10.49
C ILE A 70 -1.24 -2.67 11.19
N TYR A 71 -0.57 -1.63 10.69
CA TYR A 71 0.63 -1.03 11.29
C TYR A 71 0.95 0.29 10.57
N GLY A 72 1.60 1.24 11.26
CA GLY A 72 2.09 2.50 10.66
C GLY A 72 1.01 3.22 9.85
N ASN A 73 1.23 3.31 8.54
CA ASN A 73 0.36 3.91 7.55
C ASN A 73 -0.44 2.90 6.72
N VAL A 74 -0.52 1.62 7.17
CA VAL A 74 -1.17 0.53 6.42
C VAL A 74 -2.50 0.16 7.05
N TYR A 75 -3.56 0.17 6.23
CA TYR A 75 -4.91 -0.27 6.55
C TYR A 75 -5.27 -1.54 5.78
N CYS A 76 -6.39 -2.13 6.14
CA CYS A 76 -6.94 -3.30 5.46
C CYS A 76 -8.46 -3.20 5.37
N LEU A 77 -9.01 -3.50 4.21
CA LEU A 77 -10.41 -3.86 4.05
C LEU A 77 -10.51 -5.38 3.86
N ALA A 78 -11.44 -6.01 4.58
CA ALA A 78 -11.70 -7.43 4.47
C ALA A 78 -13.18 -7.69 4.16
N ASP A 79 -13.42 -8.43 3.07
CA ASP A 79 -14.74 -8.95 2.70
C ASP A 79 -14.87 -10.38 3.21
N LYS A 80 -15.64 -10.54 4.28
CA LYS A 80 -15.95 -11.83 4.91
C LYS A 80 -17.22 -12.48 4.34
N LYS A 81 -17.96 -11.76 3.49
CA LYS A 81 -19.25 -12.22 2.93
C LYS A 81 -19.13 -12.76 1.52
N MET A 82 -17.90 -12.84 1.01
CA MET A 82 -17.60 -13.34 -0.33
C MET A 82 -18.46 -12.65 -1.41
N MET A 83 -18.41 -11.30 -1.44
CA MET A 83 -19.20 -10.53 -2.42
C MET A 83 -18.88 -10.84 -3.88
N GLY A 84 -17.81 -11.59 -4.12
CA GLY A 84 -17.35 -12.03 -5.43
C GLY A 84 -16.43 -11.03 -6.12
N PHE A 85 -15.68 -11.56 -7.09
CA PHE A 85 -14.59 -10.83 -7.79
C PHE A 85 -15.04 -9.47 -8.34
N PHE A 86 -16.15 -9.43 -9.08
CA PHE A 86 -16.58 -8.19 -9.75
C PHE A 86 -16.93 -7.07 -8.78
N LYS A 87 -17.70 -7.39 -7.74
CA LYS A 87 -18.07 -6.39 -6.73
C LYS A 87 -16.89 -5.91 -5.92
N PHE A 88 -15.98 -6.82 -5.57
CA PHE A 88 -14.77 -6.44 -4.84
C PHE A 88 -13.86 -5.56 -5.69
N ASN A 89 -13.77 -5.83 -6.99
CA ASN A 89 -13.01 -4.99 -7.92
C ASN A 89 -13.63 -3.60 -8.09
N GLU A 90 -14.96 -3.49 -8.21
CA GLU A 90 -15.67 -2.20 -8.24
C GLU A 90 -15.39 -1.38 -6.97
N LEU A 91 -15.43 -2.02 -5.80
CA LEU A 91 -15.08 -1.40 -4.52
C LEU A 91 -13.66 -0.83 -4.56
N ILE A 92 -12.70 -1.60 -5.06
CA ILE A 92 -11.29 -1.18 -5.15
C ILE A 92 -11.12 0.00 -6.10
N GLU A 93 -11.76 -0.03 -7.26
CA GLU A 93 -11.70 1.08 -8.22
C GLU A 93 -12.29 2.36 -7.64
N GLU A 94 -13.44 2.28 -6.95
CA GLU A 94 -14.03 3.43 -6.28
C GLU A 94 -13.13 3.96 -5.16
N LEU A 95 -12.54 3.08 -4.37
CA LEU A 95 -11.61 3.46 -3.31
C LEU A 95 -10.37 4.18 -3.87
N ALA A 96 -9.79 3.66 -4.95
CA ALA A 96 -8.64 4.29 -5.61
C ALA A 96 -8.97 5.69 -6.15
N VAL A 97 -10.19 5.88 -6.66
CA VAL A 97 -10.67 7.19 -7.14
C VAL A 97 -10.92 8.16 -5.98
N LEU A 98 -11.40 7.67 -4.83
CA LEU A 98 -11.75 8.48 -3.67
C LEU A 98 -10.58 9.34 -3.16
N PHE A 99 -9.36 8.79 -3.18
CA PHE A 99 -8.14 9.47 -2.75
C PHE A 99 -7.41 10.20 -3.89
N LYS A 100 -7.84 10.00 -5.14
CA LYS A 100 -7.16 10.58 -6.29
C LYS A 100 -7.55 12.05 -6.47
N ASN A 101 -6.55 12.92 -6.48
CA ASN A 101 -6.71 14.36 -6.75
C ASN A 101 -7.66 15.11 -5.79
N LYS A 102 -7.93 14.55 -4.63
CA LYS A 102 -8.74 15.20 -3.61
C LYS A 102 -7.89 15.44 -2.37
N PRO A 103 -7.76 16.69 -1.89
CA PRO A 103 -7.05 16.96 -0.66
C PRO A 103 -7.85 16.41 0.53
N LEU A 104 -7.12 15.96 1.54
CA LEU A 104 -7.64 15.61 2.86
C LEU A 104 -7.60 16.87 3.71
N TYR A 105 -8.77 17.39 4.10
CA TYR A 105 -8.87 18.53 4.99
C TYR A 105 -8.64 18.12 6.44
N ILE A 106 -7.66 18.73 7.08
CA ILE A 106 -7.33 18.51 8.50
C ILE A 106 -7.94 19.67 9.30
N GLU A 107 -9.15 19.43 9.84
CA GLU A 107 -9.94 20.47 10.54
C GLU A 107 -9.17 21.14 11.69
N GLN A 108 -8.42 20.36 12.47
CA GLN A 108 -7.67 20.86 13.64
C GLN A 108 -6.57 21.86 13.28
N LEU A 109 -6.12 21.87 12.03
CA LEU A 109 -5.03 22.73 11.56
C LEU A 109 -5.47 23.70 10.47
N ASP A 110 -6.70 23.58 9.98
CA ASP A 110 -7.26 24.34 8.87
C ASP A 110 -6.37 24.28 7.61
N ILE A 111 -5.91 23.06 7.26
CA ILE A 111 -5.05 22.81 6.09
C ILE A 111 -5.56 21.66 5.25
N ASP A 112 -5.23 21.72 3.97
CA ASP A 112 -5.43 20.65 2.99
C ASP A 112 -4.12 19.90 2.74
N ILE A 113 -4.15 18.57 2.86
CA ILE A 113 -3.00 17.69 2.56
C ILE A 113 -3.40 16.71 1.46
N PHE A 114 -2.62 16.65 0.37
CA PHE A 114 -2.82 15.64 -0.67
C PHE A 114 -2.27 14.29 -0.19
N VAL A 115 -3.16 13.30 -0.17
CA VAL A 115 -2.85 11.93 0.23
C VAL A 115 -3.19 11.01 -0.93
N ASN A 116 -2.22 10.24 -1.39
CA ASN A 116 -2.44 9.13 -2.32
C ASN A 116 -2.32 7.81 -1.58
N ILE A 117 -2.94 6.77 -2.15
CA ILE A 117 -2.88 5.42 -1.62
C ILE A 117 -2.49 4.43 -2.71
N THR A 118 -1.76 3.40 -2.31
CA THR A 118 -1.47 2.22 -3.13
C THR A 118 -2.13 1.00 -2.51
N LEU A 119 -2.77 0.16 -3.35
CA LEU A 119 -3.51 -1.00 -2.87
C LEU A 119 -2.89 -2.32 -3.34
N GLY A 120 -2.83 -3.28 -2.42
CA GLY A 120 -2.49 -4.67 -2.71
C GLY A 120 -3.67 -5.58 -2.41
N ILE A 121 -4.12 -6.34 -3.40
CA ILE A 121 -5.41 -7.03 -3.36
C ILE A 121 -5.20 -8.54 -3.46
N SER A 122 -5.87 -9.26 -2.58
CA SER A 122 -6.01 -10.71 -2.62
C SER A 122 -7.50 -11.07 -2.63
N ILE A 123 -7.94 -11.81 -3.64
CA ILE A 123 -9.34 -12.19 -3.80
C ILE A 123 -9.47 -13.69 -3.62
N ALA A 124 -10.17 -14.10 -2.55
CA ALA A 124 -10.47 -15.50 -2.23
C ALA A 124 -9.23 -16.43 -2.36
N GLN A 125 -8.10 -16.03 -1.78
CA GLN A 125 -6.85 -16.79 -1.77
C GLN A 125 -6.55 -17.30 -0.37
N GLU A 126 -5.92 -18.47 -0.30
CA GLU A 126 -5.24 -18.90 0.92
C GLU A 126 -4.16 -17.88 1.33
N GLU A 127 -3.92 -17.74 2.63
CA GLU A 127 -2.98 -16.76 3.17
C GLU A 127 -3.22 -15.32 2.64
N SER A 128 -4.49 -14.90 2.59
CA SER A 128 -4.94 -13.65 1.95
C SER A 128 -4.16 -12.40 2.37
N ILE A 129 -3.73 -12.28 3.63
CA ILE A 129 -2.88 -11.16 4.12
C ILE A 129 -1.51 -11.18 3.43
N LYS A 130 -0.90 -12.37 3.29
CA LYS A 130 0.41 -12.53 2.67
C LYS A 130 0.36 -12.23 1.18
N THR A 131 -0.64 -12.77 0.48
CA THR A 131 -0.81 -12.56 -0.96
C THR A 131 -1.17 -11.12 -1.28
N ALA A 132 -2.01 -10.45 -0.47
CA ALA A 132 -2.25 -9.01 -0.58
C ALA A 132 -0.97 -8.18 -0.34
N GLY A 133 -0.12 -8.58 0.61
CA GLY A 133 1.18 -7.93 0.86
C GLY A 133 2.16 -8.06 -0.32
N ILE A 134 2.14 -9.19 -1.03
CA ILE A 134 2.91 -9.40 -2.25
C ILE A 134 2.39 -8.47 -3.36
N ALA A 135 1.06 -8.41 -3.53
CA ALA A 135 0.41 -7.54 -4.48
C ALA A 135 0.74 -6.06 -4.23
N LEU A 136 0.68 -5.62 -2.97
CA LEU A 136 1.02 -4.25 -2.56
C LEU A 136 2.47 -3.88 -2.93
N LYS A 137 3.43 -4.75 -2.64
CA LYS A 137 4.83 -4.55 -3.04
C LYS A 137 4.98 -4.44 -4.55
N LYS A 138 4.22 -5.22 -5.31
CA LYS A 138 4.25 -5.18 -6.78
C LYS A 138 3.61 -3.89 -7.32
N ALA A 139 2.49 -3.45 -6.74
CA ALA A 139 1.87 -2.17 -7.07
C ALA A 139 2.85 -1.01 -6.88
N LYS A 140 3.46 -0.90 -5.69
CA LYS A 140 4.46 0.13 -5.37
C LYS A 140 5.67 0.10 -6.31
N LYS A 141 6.23 -1.08 -6.58
CA LYS A 141 7.39 -1.22 -7.47
C LYS A 141 7.13 -0.74 -8.89
N ASN A 142 5.89 -0.89 -9.36
CA ASN A 142 5.49 -0.54 -10.73
C ASN A 142 4.73 0.79 -10.82
N ASN A 143 4.65 1.55 -9.73
CA ASN A 143 3.89 2.81 -9.63
C ASN A 143 2.43 2.65 -10.10
N LEU A 144 1.79 1.53 -9.72
CA LEU A 144 0.39 1.27 -10.02
C LEU A 144 -0.48 1.68 -8.83
N PRO A 145 -1.69 2.22 -9.04
CA PRO A 145 -2.59 2.55 -7.96
C PRO A 145 -3.04 1.31 -7.18
N TYR A 146 -3.14 0.18 -7.83
CA TYR A 146 -3.41 -1.11 -7.21
C TYR A 146 -2.87 -2.27 -8.03
N PHE A 147 -2.74 -3.43 -7.39
CA PHE A 147 -2.42 -4.69 -8.02
C PHE A 147 -3.21 -5.83 -7.37
N VAL A 148 -3.81 -6.70 -8.22
CA VAL A 148 -4.51 -7.91 -7.77
C VAL A 148 -3.55 -9.08 -7.83
N TYR A 149 -3.42 -9.81 -6.72
CA TYR A 149 -2.64 -11.04 -6.69
C TYR A 149 -3.25 -12.10 -7.62
N ASN A 150 -2.41 -12.72 -8.42
CA ASN A 150 -2.74 -13.91 -9.17
C ASN A 150 -1.62 -14.95 -8.99
N ASN A 151 -1.95 -16.22 -9.08
CA ASN A 151 -1.01 -17.33 -8.87
C ASN A 151 0.11 -17.40 -9.93
N ASP A 152 -0.05 -16.72 -11.07
CA ASP A 152 0.98 -16.63 -12.12
C ASP A 152 2.14 -15.70 -11.74
N ILE A 153 2.04 -15.03 -10.58
CA ILE A 153 3.14 -14.24 -10.04
C ILE A 153 4.08 -15.23 -9.34
N ASP A 154 5.03 -15.74 -10.06
CA ASP A 154 6.11 -16.54 -9.49
C ASP A 154 7.04 -15.68 -8.62
N THR A 155 6.49 -15.33 -7.44
CA THR A 155 7.13 -14.45 -6.46
C THR A 155 8.36 -15.10 -5.87
N LYS A 156 8.41 -16.43 -5.81
CA LYS A 156 9.57 -17.15 -5.30
C LYS A 156 10.76 -16.96 -6.23
N GLU A 157 10.56 -17.15 -7.53
CA GLU A 157 11.59 -16.92 -8.55
C GLU A 157 12.05 -15.45 -8.57
N MET A 158 11.14 -14.50 -8.45
CA MET A 158 11.48 -13.07 -8.36
C MET A 158 12.28 -12.73 -7.11
N ILE A 159 11.94 -13.30 -5.96
CA ILE A 159 12.67 -13.10 -4.71
C ILE A 159 14.06 -13.74 -4.81
N GLU A 160 14.16 -14.96 -5.26
CA GLU A 160 15.44 -15.67 -5.46
C GLU A 160 16.34 -14.92 -6.45
N LYS A 161 15.77 -14.43 -7.56
CA LYS A 161 16.50 -13.62 -8.56
C LYS A 161 16.95 -12.28 -7.99
N SER A 162 16.12 -11.61 -7.18
CA SER A 162 16.47 -10.37 -6.49
C SER A 162 17.59 -10.59 -5.47
N MET A 163 17.53 -11.66 -4.68
CA MET A 163 18.56 -12.03 -3.70
C MET A 163 19.88 -12.37 -4.41
N TYR A 164 19.83 -13.15 -5.48
CA TYR A 164 21.00 -13.49 -6.29
C TYR A 164 21.70 -12.25 -6.85
N TRP A 165 20.96 -11.31 -7.44
CA TRP A 165 21.54 -10.07 -7.99
C TRP A 165 22.09 -9.17 -6.90
N ARG A 166 21.40 -9.06 -5.75
CA ARG A 166 21.89 -8.28 -4.59
C ARG A 166 23.20 -8.80 -4.07
N GLU A 167 23.38 -10.13 -3.98
CA GLU A 167 24.67 -10.73 -3.61
C GLU A 167 25.75 -10.50 -4.67
N LYS A 168 25.41 -10.65 -5.95
CA LYS A 168 26.37 -10.39 -7.05
C LYS A 168 26.85 -8.95 -7.06
N ILE A 169 25.95 -7.98 -6.92
CA ILE A 169 26.30 -6.56 -6.86
C ILE A 169 27.20 -6.29 -5.64
N LYS A 170 26.85 -6.83 -4.47
CA LYS A 170 27.67 -6.72 -3.26
C LYS A 170 29.09 -7.26 -3.45
N LYS A 171 29.22 -8.42 -4.08
CA LYS A 171 30.52 -9.04 -4.41
C LYS A 171 31.29 -8.24 -5.45
N ALA A 172 30.61 -7.71 -6.46
CA ALA A 172 31.23 -6.89 -7.50
C ALA A 172 31.79 -5.57 -6.93
N LEU A 173 31.02 -4.88 -6.06
CA LEU A 173 31.46 -3.67 -5.36
C LEU A 173 32.64 -3.95 -4.44
N LYS A 174 32.59 -5.04 -3.67
CA LYS A 174 33.69 -5.41 -2.76
C LYS A 174 35.01 -5.75 -3.48
N ASN A 175 34.93 -6.17 -4.74
CA ASN A 175 36.08 -6.60 -5.55
C ASN A 175 36.45 -5.59 -6.63
N ASP A 176 36.02 -4.33 -6.52
CA ASP A 176 36.26 -3.24 -7.46
C ASP A 176 35.94 -3.60 -8.94
N LYS A 177 34.94 -4.48 -9.15
CA LYS A 177 34.49 -4.93 -10.48
C LYS A 177 33.36 -4.08 -11.08
N VAL A 178 33.01 -2.97 -10.43
CA VAL A 178 32.02 -2.01 -10.93
C VAL A 178 32.74 -0.84 -11.56
N ILE A 179 32.59 -0.70 -12.88
CA ILE A 179 33.21 0.39 -13.65
C ILE A 179 32.12 1.41 -13.98
N PRO A 180 32.23 2.66 -13.50
CA PRO A 180 31.27 3.70 -13.89
C PRO A 180 31.51 4.14 -15.34
N PHE A 181 30.44 4.19 -16.13
CA PHE A 181 30.46 4.81 -17.46
C PHE A 181 29.78 6.18 -17.36
N TYR A 182 30.39 7.19 -17.91
CA TYR A 182 29.83 8.54 -17.96
C TYR A 182 29.43 8.86 -19.40
N GLN A 183 28.22 9.38 -19.57
CA GLN A 183 27.76 9.93 -20.84
C GLN A 183 27.67 11.44 -20.69
N ALA A 184 28.31 12.17 -21.59
CA ALA A 184 28.22 13.63 -21.61
C ALA A 184 26.78 14.04 -22.01
N ILE A 185 26.17 14.89 -21.19
CA ILE A 185 24.89 15.53 -21.53
C ILE A 185 25.24 16.93 -22.00
N PHE A 186 24.93 17.24 -23.26
CA PHE A 186 25.12 18.56 -23.82
C PHE A 186 23.81 19.34 -23.72
N ASP A 187 23.88 20.54 -23.15
CA ASP A 187 22.78 21.50 -23.18
C ASP A 187 22.84 22.23 -24.54
N VAL A 188 21.90 21.92 -25.42
CA VAL A 188 21.86 22.43 -26.80
C VAL A 188 21.63 23.95 -26.84
N ASP A 189 21.05 24.52 -25.80
CA ASP A 189 20.74 25.95 -25.70
C ASP A 189 21.90 26.78 -25.13
N LYS A 190 22.89 26.15 -24.49
CA LYS A 190 24.01 26.85 -23.85
C LYS A 190 25.37 26.72 -24.53
N ASN A 191 25.47 25.98 -25.63
CA ASN A 191 26.71 25.79 -26.39
C ASN A 191 27.96 25.49 -25.52
N ILE A 192 27.78 24.74 -24.41
CA ILE A 192 28.84 24.35 -23.48
C ILE A 192 29.00 22.84 -23.54
#